data_a4fb2f2a4aa4b8e59d64fd00b74ce469
#
_entry.id   a4fb2f2a4aa4b8e59d64fd00b74ce469
#
_cell.length_a   1.000
_cell.length_b   1.000
_cell.length_c   1.000
_cell.angle_alpha   90.00
_cell.angle_beta   90.00
_cell.angle_gamma   90.00
#
_symmetry.space_group_name_H-M   'P 1'
#
loop_
_entity.id
_entity.type
_entity.pdbx_description
1 polymer ?
#
loop_
_entity_poly.entity_id
_entity_poly.type
_entity_poly.pdbx_seq_one_letter_code
_entity_poly.pdbx_strand_id
1 'polypeptide(L)'
;MLRSIASRLVTFFLISAALALFSVAAEGQKQDADQDKHLDIRSNVGDLHVGNDADARKAGLPLYPGARLRHDQENDDAANLSLFTQAFGVKLVLAKYDSDDAPAKIIEFYRDKLKTYGKVIECHTREHAGAHADFSDDEDSKKDGSKDDDSKKQSAAVKCGGDNAGPVTELKVGTENNQHVVAIEPKTGSGSTFALVYVHTRGKQGDI
;
A
#
# COMPACT_ATOMS: atom_id res chain seq x y z
N MET A 1 -53.20 -24.08 -54.83
CA MET A 1 -51.83 -23.77 -54.24
C MET A 1 -51.77 -22.51 -53.46
N LEU A 2 -52.84 -21.89 -52.98
CA LEU A 2 -52.81 -20.58 -52.20
C LEU A 2 -52.95 -20.75 -50.69
N ARG A 3 -53.19 -21.95 -50.14
CA ARG A 3 -53.38 -22.14 -48.68
C ARG A 3 -52.07 -22.35 -47.89
N SER A 4 -50.97 -22.61 -48.57
CA SER A 4 -49.69 -22.91 -47.88
C SER A 4 -48.82 -21.66 -47.56
N ILE A 5 -49.09 -20.53 -48.23
CA ILE A 5 -48.32 -19.31 -48.04
C ILE A 5 -48.81 -18.47 -46.83
N ALA A 6 -50.12 -18.48 -46.58
CA ALA A 6 -50.70 -17.76 -45.44
C ALA A 6 -50.31 -18.34 -44.08
N SER A 7 -50.08 -19.67 -43.99
CA SER A 7 -49.68 -20.31 -42.73
C SER A 7 -48.24 -20.05 -42.35
N ARG A 8 -47.36 -19.81 -43.32
CA ARG A 8 -45.93 -19.48 -43.03
C ARG A 8 -45.68 -18.02 -42.65
N LEU A 9 -46.53 -17.13 -43.13
CA LEU A 9 -46.44 -15.70 -42.77
C LEU A 9 -46.90 -15.41 -41.33
N VAL A 10 -47.88 -16.14 -40.84
CA VAL A 10 -48.39 -15.97 -39.45
C VAL A 10 -47.37 -16.50 -38.45
N THR A 11 -46.63 -17.58 -38.78
CA THR A 11 -45.60 -18.13 -37.89
C THR A 11 -44.37 -17.22 -37.78
N PHE A 12 -44.01 -16.51 -38.85
CA PHE A 12 -42.91 -15.54 -38.82
C PHE A 12 -43.23 -14.27 -38.00
N PHE A 13 -44.51 -13.84 -38.03
CA PHE A 13 -44.93 -12.66 -37.26
C PHE A 13 -45.00 -12.91 -35.75
N LEU A 14 -45.32 -14.13 -35.33
CA LEU A 14 -45.37 -14.51 -33.93
C LEU A 14 -43.99 -14.72 -33.31
N ILE A 15 -42.97 -15.09 -34.10
CA ILE A 15 -41.60 -15.21 -33.62
C ILE A 15 -40.92 -13.82 -33.50
N SER A 16 -41.30 -12.83 -34.33
CA SER A 16 -40.77 -11.46 -34.22
C SER A 16 -41.28 -10.71 -33.00
N ALA A 17 -42.49 -11.01 -32.53
CA ALA A 17 -43.10 -10.38 -31.37
C ALA A 17 -42.51 -10.88 -30.04
N ALA A 18 -41.97 -12.10 -30.01
CA ALA A 18 -41.34 -12.68 -28.82
C ALA A 18 -39.89 -12.18 -28.57
N LEU A 19 -39.20 -11.71 -29.62
CA LEU A 19 -37.86 -11.16 -29.47
C LEU A 19 -37.84 -9.70 -29.03
N ALA A 20 -38.95 -8.95 -29.10
CA ALA A 20 -39.01 -7.56 -28.72
C ALA A 20 -39.22 -7.33 -27.22
N LEU A 21 -39.49 -8.36 -26.42
CA LEU A 21 -39.73 -8.28 -24.98
C LEU A 21 -38.48 -8.55 -24.12
N PHE A 22 -37.32 -8.89 -24.71
CA PHE A 22 -36.06 -9.07 -23.99
C PHE A 22 -35.11 -7.91 -24.12
N SER A 23 -35.55 -6.75 -24.64
CA SER A 23 -34.70 -5.58 -24.80
C SER A 23 -34.88 -4.52 -23.70
N VAL A 24 -35.34 -4.89 -22.52
CA VAL A 24 -35.45 -3.98 -21.37
C VAL A 24 -34.64 -4.58 -20.22
N ALA A 25 -33.46 -4.04 -20.03
CA ALA A 25 -32.62 -3.90 -18.86
C ALA A 25 -31.15 -4.20 -19.14
N ALA A 26 -30.60 -3.55 -20.17
CA ALA A 26 -29.20 -3.20 -20.12
C ALA A 26 -29.13 -1.68 -19.93
N GLU A 27 -29.74 -1.17 -18.85
CA GLU A 27 -29.31 0.07 -18.28
C GLU A 27 -27.91 -0.19 -17.77
N GLY A 28 -26.95 0.31 -18.56
CA GLY A 28 -25.54 0.28 -18.20
C GLY A 28 -25.38 0.88 -16.82
N GLN A 29 -25.07 0.05 -15.86
CA GLN A 29 -24.30 0.48 -14.72
C GLN A 29 -23.03 1.12 -15.32
N LYS A 30 -23.02 2.44 -15.40
CA LYS A 30 -21.78 3.19 -15.38
C LYS A 30 -21.11 2.74 -14.09
N GLN A 31 -20.23 1.76 -14.19
CA GLN A 31 -19.22 1.53 -13.20
C GLN A 31 -18.41 2.81 -13.21
N ASP A 32 -18.62 3.63 -12.21
CA ASP A 32 -17.74 4.74 -11.88
C ASP A 32 -16.35 4.10 -11.75
N ALA A 33 -15.46 4.41 -12.71
CA ALA A 33 -14.12 3.87 -12.80
C ALA A 33 -13.18 4.45 -11.72
N ASP A 34 -13.74 4.99 -10.66
CA ASP A 34 -13.05 5.63 -9.55
C ASP A 34 -13.47 4.99 -8.21
N GLN A 35 -13.82 3.71 -8.23
CA GLN A 35 -13.94 2.95 -7.00
C GLN A 35 -12.54 2.64 -6.50
N ASP A 36 -12.15 3.25 -5.38
CA ASP A 36 -11.01 2.83 -4.58
C ASP A 36 -11.04 1.30 -4.47
N LYS A 37 -10.09 0.65 -5.17
CA LYS A 37 -10.03 -0.81 -5.19
C LYS A 37 -9.61 -1.27 -3.80
N HIS A 38 -10.57 -1.70 -3.01
CA HIS A 38 -10.30 -2.25 -1.68
C HIS A 38 -11.04 -3.57 -1.48
N LEU A 39 -10.44 -4.43 -0.69
CA LEU A 39 -10.98 -5.70 -0.24
C LEU A 39 -11.02 -5.71 1.29
N ASP A 40 -12.21 -5.86 1.84
CA ASP A 40 -12.44 -6.02 3.27
C ASP A 40 -13.01 -7.40 3.55
N ILE A 41 -12.30 -8.21 4.33
CA ILE A 41 -12.78 -9.50 4.82
C ILE A 41 -12.79 -9.44 6.35
N ARG A 42 -13.95 -9.69 6.94
CA ARG A 42 -14.11 -9.77 8.40
C ARG A 42 -14.62 -11.13 8.79
N SER A 43 -13.98 -11.76 9.74
CA SER A 43 -14.35 -13.06 10.26
C SER A 43 -14.11 -13.14 11.78
N ASN A 44 -14.60 -14.22 12.39
CA ASN A 44 -14.37 -14.49 13.82
C ASN A 44 -12.91 -14.88 14.13
N VAL A 45 -12.07 -15.10 13.13
CA VAL A 45 -10.65 -15.45 13.28
C VAL A 45 -9.71 -14.29 12.95
N GLY A 46 -10.21 -13.25 12.28
CA GLY A 46 -9.42 -12.08 11.94
C GLY A 46 -10.04 -11.17 10.88
N ASP A 47 -9.44 -10.00 10.72
CA ASP A 47 -9.83 -8.96 9.77
C ASP A 47 -8.69 -8.73 8.78
N LEU A 48 -9.02 -8.70 7.48
CA LEU A 48 -8.12 -8.35 6.39
C LEU A 48 -8.67 -7.12 5.66
N HIS A 49 -7.83 -6.11 5.49
CA HIS A 49 -8.07 -4.97 4.60
C HIS A 49 -6.92 -4.85 3.61
N VAL A 50 -7.24 -4.72 2.33
CA VAL A 50 -6.29 -4.44 1.25
C VAL A 50 -6.89 -3.38 0.36
N GLY A 51 -6.18 -2.27 0.15
CA GLY A 51 -6.67 -1.17 -0.69
C GLY A 51 -5.55 -0.25 -1.16
N ASN A 52 -5.88 0.64 -2.08
CA ASN A 52 -5.02 1.71 -2.57
C ASN A 52 -5.38 3.07 -1.95
N ASP A 53 -6.16 3.09 -0.88
CA ASP A 53 -6.67 4.26 -0.20
C ASP A 53 -5.68 4.85 0.85
N ALA A 54 -4.37 4.59 0.68
CA ALA A 54 -3.34 5.12 1.54
C ALA A 54 -3.11 6.63 1.33
N ASP A 55 -2.91 7.34 2.41
CA ASP A 55 -2.53 8.75 2.42
C ASP A 55 -1.56 9.07 3.60
N ALA A 56 -1.06 10.30 3.63
CA ALA A 56 -0.14 10.76 4.67
C ALA A 56 -0.75 10.61 6.08
N ARG A 57 -2.05 10.83 6.26
CA ARG A 57 -2.74 10.70 7.56
C ARG A 57 -2.78 9.25 8.03
N LYS A 58 -3.03 8.30 7.10
CA LYS A 58 -3.01 6.87 7.42
C LYS A 58 -1.61 6.37 7.76
N ALA A 59 -0.57 6.99 7.16
CA ALA A 59 0.82 6.78 7.55
C ALA A 59 1.21 7.49 8.87
N GLY A 60 0.30 8.27 9.46
CA GLY A 60 0.55 8.99 10.71
C GLY A 60 1.43 10.23 10.56
N LEU A 61 1.65 10.72 9.35
CA LEU A 61 2.55 11.84 9.06
C LEU A 61 1.79 13.01 8.42
N PRO A 62 2.22 14.26 8.65
CA PRO A 62 1.67 15.41 7.92
C PRO A 62 2.08 15.35 6.45
N LEU A 63 1.20 15.80 5.56
CA LEU A 63 1.54 15.98 4.16
C LEU A 63 2.52 17.17 4.00
N TYR A 64 3.56 16.99 3.18
CA TYR A 64 4.46 18.06 2.81
C TYR A 64 3.71 19.14 2.01
N PRO A 65 3.88 20.45 2.33
CA PRO A 65 3.17 21.51 1.61
C PRO A 65 3.42 21.48 0.10
N GLY A 66 2.37 21.53 -0.70
CA GLY A 66 2.43 21.48 -2.16
C GLY A 66 2.71 20.10 -2.77
N ALA A 67 2.82 19.06 -1.95
CA ALA A 67 2.94 17.69 -2.46
C ALA A 67 1.63 17.21 -3.07
N ARG A 68 1.75 16.43 -4.13
CA ARG A 68 0.63 15.80 -4.85
C ARG A 68 0.75 14.28 -4.76
N LEU A 69 -0.33 13.60 -4.39
CA LEU A 69 -0.37 12.15 -4.42
C LEU A 69 -0.10 11.70 -5.85
N ARG A 70 0.79 10.74 -6.00
CA ARG A 70 1.13 10.17 -7.28
C ARG A 70 0.03 9.19 -7.69
N HIS A 71 -0.32 9.17 -8.97
CA HIS A 71 -1.30 8.27 -9.58
C HIS A 71 -0.73 7.74 -10.88
N ASP A 72 0.22 6.82 -10.79
CA ASP A 72 0.72 6.13 -11.97
C ASP A 72 -0.19 4.95 -12.34
N GLN A 73 -0.22 4.60 -13.63
CA GLN A 73 -1.14 3.57 -14.15
C GLN A 73 -0.82 2.15 -13.64
N GLU A 74 0.29 1.94 -12.97
CA GLU A 74 0.76 0.63 -12.46
C GLU A 74 0.31 0.31 -11.03
N ASN A 75 -0.52 1.14 -10.38
CA ASN A 75 -1.10 0.94 -9.04
C ASN A 75 -0.12 0.81 -7.85
N ASP A 76 1.18 1.12 -8.02
CA ASP A 76 2.19 0.97 -6.97
C ASP A 76 2.39 2.22 -6.10
N ASP A 77 1.55 3.25 -6.28
CA ASP A 77 1.76 4.55 -5.64
C ASP A 77 1.09 4.70 -4.28
N ALA A 78 0.09 3.86 -3.99
CA ALA A 78 -0.58 3.82 -2.69
C ALA A 78 -0.99 2.40 -2.34
N ALA A 79 -0.69 1.97 -1.12
CA ALA A 79 -1.10 0.69 -0.59
C ALA A 79 -1.46 0.82 0.89
N ASN A 80 -2.60 0.25 1.26
CA ASN A 80 -3.04 0.15 2.63
C ASN A 80 -3.42 -1.32 2.88
N LEU A 81 -2.57 -2.02 3.61
CA LEU A 81 -2.76 -3.41 3.99
C LEU A 81 -2.89 -3.49 5.51
N SER A 82 -3.92 -4.13 6.00
CA SER A 82 -3.95 -4.56 7.39
C SER A 82 -4.52 -5.96 7.52
N LEU A 83 -3.85 -6.77 8.30
CA LEU A 83 -4.27 -8.12 8.67
C LEU A 83 -4.14 -8.27 10.19
N PHE A 84 -5.26 -8.50 10.85
CA PHE A 84 -5.28 -8.71 12.30
C PHE A 84 -6.00 -10.01 12.63
N THR A 85 -5.32 -10.84 13.40
CA THR A 85 -5.84 -12.08 13.98
C THR A 85 -5.68 -12.04 15.51
N GLN A 86 -6.11 -13.08 16.19
CA GLN A 86 -5.85 -13.22 17.64
C GLN A 86 -4.36 -13.41 17.96
N ALA A 87 -3.59 -14.05 17.06
CA ALA A 87 -2.19 -14.40 17.28
C ALA A 87 -1.22 -13.32 16.79
N PHE A 88 -1.50 -12.71 15.66
CA PHE A 88 -0.61 -11.72 15.04
C PHE A 88 -1.38 -10.59 14.36
N GLY A 89 -0.67 -9.52 14.02
CA GLY A 89 -1.22 -8.42 13.25
C GLY A 89 -0.12 -7.73 12.42
N VAL A 90 -0.49 -7.33 11.20
CA VAL A 90 0.36 -6.54 10.31
C VAL A 90 -0.46 -5.37 9.80
N LYS A 91 0.13 -4.18 9.82
CA LYS A 91 -0.38 -3.00 9.13
C LYS A 91 0.75 -2.37 8.33
N LEU A 92 0.52 -2.19 7.04
CA LEU A 92 1.39 -1.50 6.11
C LEU A 92 0.59 -0.38 5.43
N VAL A 93 1.13 0.82 5.47
CA VAL A 93 0.62 1.96 4.71
C VAL A 93 1.77 2.51 3.89
N LEU A 94 1.57 2.65 2.59
CA LEU A 94 2.50 3.26 1.64
C LEU A 94 1.74 4.30 0.83
N ALA A 95 2.27 5.53 0.74
CA ALA A 95 1.74 6.55 -0.16
C ALA A 95 2.89 7.33 -0.78
N LYS A 96 2.94 7.39 -2.12
CA LYS A 96 3.96 8.11 -2.88
C LYS A 96 3.44 9.48 -3.32
N TYR A 97 4.32 10.45 -3.26
CA TYR A 97 4.02 11.85 -3.59
C TYR A 97 5.08 12.44 -4.50
N ASP A 98 4.66 13.37 -5.35
CA ASP A 98 5.52 14.26 -6.11
C ASP A 98 5.55 15.64 -5.48
N SER A 99 6.72 16.29 -5.52
CA SER A 99 6.93 17.68 -5.14
C SER A 99 7.84 18.38 -6.15
N ASP A 100 7.64 19.68 -6.32
CA ASP A 100 8.50 20.53 -7.15
C ASP A 100 9.73 21.00 -6.36
N ASP A 101 9.77 20.78 -5.05
CA ASP A 101 10.90 21.13 -4.18
C ASP A 101 12.02 20.09 -4.25
N ALA A 102 13.26 20.60 -4.03
CA ALA A 102 14.44 19.75 -3.97
C ALA A 102 14.40 18.80 -2.75
N PRO A 103 15.05 17.61 -2.83
CA PRO A 103 15.07 16.62 -1.75
C PRO A 103 15.44 17.19 -0.38
N ALA A 104 16.41 18.10 -0.31
CA ALA A 104 16.89 18.68 0.95
C ALA A 104 15.79 19.35 1.78
N LYS A 105 14.83 20.03 1.15
CA LYS A 105 13.71 20.67 1.84
C LYS A 105 12.75 19.65 2.44
N ILE A 106 12.48 18.56 1.70
CA ILE A 106 11.59 17.49 2.15
C ILE A 106 12.24 16.72 3.30
N ILE A 107 13.55 16.43 3.18
CA ILE A 107 14.35 15.79 4.23
C ILE A 107 14.31 16.63 5.53
N GLU A 108 14.53 17.93 5.44
CA GLU A 108 14.50 18.83 6.61
C GLU A 108 13.13 18.81 7.28
N PHE A 109 12.06 18.97 6.49
CA PHE A 109 10.67 18.92 6.98
C PHE A 109 10.36 17.63 7.72
N TYR A 110 10.60 16.48 7.10
CA TYR A 110 10.26 15.20 7.72
C TYR A 110 11.21 14.79 8.84
N ARG A 111 12.48 15.19 8.79
CA ARG A 111 13.39 15.00 9.94
C ARG A 111 12.84 15.66 11.21
N ASP A 112 12.24 16.84 11.09
CA ASP A 112 11.59 17.50 12.23
C ASP A 112 10.32 16.75 12.68
N LYS A 113 9.44 16.39 11.75
CA LYS A 113 8.17 15.72 12.09
C LYS A 113 8.38 14.33 12.70
N LEU A 114 9.36 13.59 12.22
CA LEU A 114 9.67 12.25 12.71
C LEU A 114 10.24 12.22 14.13
N LYS A 115 10.84 13.31 14.62
CA LYS A 115 11.35 13.41 16.01
C LYS A 115 10.29 13.12 17.06
N THR A 116 9.02 13.35 16.76
CA THR A 116 7.90 13.03 17.67
C THR A 116 7.74 11.54 17.96
N TYR A 117 8.27 10.70 17.07
CA TYR A 117 8.21 9.23 17.17
C TYR A 117 9.50 8.62 17.76
N GLY A 118 10.56 9.42 17.95
CA GLY A 118 11.81 8.98 18.55
C GLY A 118 13.06 9.47 17.83
N LYS A 119 14.16 8.73 18.00
CA LYS A 119 15.44 9.05 17.35
C LYS A 119 15.37 8.73 15.87
N VAL A 120 15.48 9.75 15.03
CA VAL A 120 15.52 9.61 13.56
C VAL A 120 16.93 9.19 13.14
N ILE A 121 17.02 8.18 12.29
CA ILE A 121 18.23 7.81 11.58
C ILE A 121 18.07 8.14 10.09
N GLU A 122 19.17 8.48 9.43
CA GLU A 122 19.23 8.77 8.00
C GLU A 122 20.06 7.70 7.32
N CYS A 123 19.46 7.08 6.33
CA CYS A 123 20.05 6.01 5.54
C CYS A 123 20.05 6.40 4.07
N HIS A 124 20.91 5.76 3.29
CA HIS A 124 20.97 5.94 1.85
C HIS A 124 20.81 4.59 1.15
N THR A 125 20.01 4.53 0.07
CA THR A 125 19.77 3.31 -0.68
C THR A 125 19.79 3.58 -2.19
N ARG A 126 20.03 2.52 -2.98
CA ARG A 126 19.88 2.54 -4.44
C ARG A 126 18.49 2.13 -4.88
N GLU A 127 17.66 1.66 -3.97
CA GLU A 127 16.31 1.24 -4.26
C GLU A 127 15.36 2.44 -4.35
N HIS A 128 14.38 2.37 -5.25
CA HIS A 128 13.39 3.42 -5.42
C HIS A 128 12.55 3.61 -4.15
N ALA A 129 12.16 4.86 -3.90
CA ALA A 129 11.38 5.21 -2.73
C ALA A 129 10.12 4.34 -2.60
N GLY A 130 10.05 3.57 -1.52
CA GLY A 130 8.92 2.67 -1.20
C GLY A 130 9.02 1.27 -1.79
N ALA A 131 10.16 0.87 -2.40
CA ALA A 131 10.30 -0.45 -2.99
C ALA A 131 10.43 -1.59 -1.97
N HIS A 132 10.94 -1.34 -0.76
CA HIS A 132 11.07 -2.35 0.28
C HIS A 132 10.67 -1.85 1.66
N ALA A 133 9.67 -2.49 2.26
CA ALA A 133 9.63 -2.62 3.70
C ALA A 133 10.59 -3.78 4.02
N ASP A 134 11.75 -3.46 4.58
CA ASP A 134 12.69 -4.51 5.05
C ASP A 134 12.02 -5.35 6.14
N PHE A 135 11.42 -6.44 5.73
CA PHE A 135 11.14 -7.57 6.60
C PHE A 135 12.42 -8.42 6.59
N SER A 136 13.48 -7.94 7.26
CA SER A 136 14.74 -8.67 7.35
C SER A 136 14.51 -9.97 8.11
N ASP A 137 14.41 -11.06 7.38
CA ASP A 137 14.74 -12.39 7.89
C ASP A 137 16.28 -12.45 8.02
N ASP A 138 16.82 -11.85 9.07
CA ASP A 138 18.22 -12.05 9.46
C ASP A 138 18.41 -13.48 10.01
N GLU A 139 18.39 -14.47 9.12
CA GLU A 139 18.79 -15.85 9.40
C GLU A 139 20.32 -16.04 9.43
N ASP A 140 21.13 -15.05 9.78
CA ASP A 140 22.57 -15.26 9.93
C ASP A 140 23.16 -14.59 11.17
N SER A 141 22.67 -14.96 12.34
CA SER A 141 23.35 -14.73 13.60
C SER A 141 23.71 -16.06 14.25
N LYS A 142 24.99 -16.46 14.02
CA LYS A 142 25.66 -17.57 14.71
C LYS A 142 25.27 -17.62 16.17
N LYS A 143 24.79 -18.82 16.58
CA LYS A 143 24.68 -19.28 17.97
C LYS A 143 25.93 -18.95 18.76
N ASP A 144 25.83 -18.07 19.71
CA ASP A 144 26.63 -18.17 20.91
C ASP A 144 25.66 -18.31 22.10
N GLY A 145 25.88 -19.41 22.83
CA GLY A 145 24.95 -19.85 23.87
C GLY A 145 25.02 -18.97 25.09
N SER A 146 23.93 -18.32 25.39
CA SER A 146 23.66 -17.78 26.72
C SER A 146 22.20 -18.01 27.10
N LYS A 147 22.03 -18.57 28.29
CA LYS A 147 20.80 -19.08 28.90
C LYS A 147 19.78 -17.98 29.21
N ASP A 148 18.54 -18.32 29.00
CA ASP A 148 17.33 -17.99 29.75
C ASP A 148 17.33 -16.65 30.51
N ASP A 149 16.69 -15.63 29.91
CA ASP A 149 15.99 -14.62 30.65
C ASP A 149 14.67 -14.29 29.92
N ASP A 150 13.57 -14.61 30.55
CA ASP A 150 12.19 -14.43 30.08
C ASP A 150 11.77 -12.94 30.16
N SER A 151 12.68 -12.06 29.78
CA SER A 151 12.47 -10.61 29.67
C SER A 151 11.82 -10.34 28.32
N LYS A 152 10.64 -9.72 28.32
CA LYS A 152 9.93 -9.14 27.18
C LYS A 152 10.92 -8.72 26.08
N LYS A 153 11.00 -9.50 25.00
CA LYS A 153 11.83 -9.18 23.82
C LYS A 153 11.33 -7.86 23.25
N GLN A 154 11.98 -6.78 23.65
CA GLN A 154 11.72 -5.44 23.17
C GLN A 154 12.24 -5.41 21.73
N SER A 155 11.37 -5.07 20.76
CA SER A 155 11.79 -4.97 19.35
C SER A 155 12.99 -4.05 19.23
N ALA A 156 13.96 -4.44 18.40
CA ALA A 156 15.17 -3.66 18.18
C ALA A 156 14.83 -2.31 17.51
N ALA A 157 15.66 -1.31 17.73
CA ALA A 157 15.55 -0.04 17.02
C ALA A 157 15.83 -0.23 15.53
N VAL A 158 15.14 0.52 14.67
CA VAL A 158 15.38 0.52 13.22
C VAL A 158 16.85 0.82 12.91
N LYS A 159 17.35 0.18 11.85
CA LYS A 159 18.73 0.31 11.35
C LYS A 159 18.72 0.63 9.85
N CYS A 160 19.87 1.07 9.34
CA CYS A 160 20.08 1.13 7.89
C CYS A 160 20.38 -0.26 7.35
N GLY A 161 19.73 -0.62 6.26
CA GLY A 161 20.04 -1.84 5.50
C GLY A 161 21.15 -1.62 4.48
N GLY A 162 21.72 -2.73 3.96
CA GLY A 162 22.67 -2.72 2.87
C GLY A 162 23.96 -1.95 3.14
N ASP A 163 24.55 -1.39 2.09
CA ASP A 163 25.82 -0.62 2.12
C ASP A 163 25.66 0.85 2.53
N ASN A 164 24.43 1.26 2.86
CA ASN A 164 24.07 2.63 3.20
C ASN A 164 24.61 3.65 2.19
N ALA A 165 24.45 3.35 0.90
CA ALA A 165 24.89 4.19 -0.21
C ALA A 165 23.87 4.23 -1.33
N GLY A 166 23.62 5.41 -1.90
CA GLY A 166 22.67 5.59 -3.01
C GLY A 166 22.06 6.98 -3.06
N PRO A 167 21.29 7.28 -4.10
CA PRO A 167 20.66 8.58 -4.30
C PRO A 167 19.39 8.79 -3.46
N VAL A 168 18.76 7.72 -2.99
CA VAL A 168 17.54 7.78 -2.19
C VAL A 168 17.93 7.95 -0.72
N THR A 169 17.38 8.99 -0.09
CA THR A 169 17.53 9.22 1.34
C THR A 169 16.32 8.67 2.08
N GLU A 170 16.54 7.80 3.05
CA GLU A 170 15.51 7.27 3.94
C GLU A 170 15.66 7.83 5.36
N LEU A 171 14.63 8.48 5.85
CA LEU A 171 14.51 8.85 7.26
C LEU A 171 13.69 7.77 7.96
N LYS A 172 14.29 7.07 8.91
CA LYS A 172 13.63 5.99 9.67
C LYS A 172 13.54 6.33 11.15
N VAL A 173 12.44 5.94 11.78
CA VAL A 173 12.24 6.11 13.23
C VAL A 173 11.36 5.01 13.78
N GLY A 174 11.61 4.61 15.03
CA GLY A 174 10.85 3.59 15.74
C GLY A 174 11.62 2.30 15.96
N THR A 175 10.93 1.18 15.88
CA THR A 175 11.47 -0.18 16.07
C THR A 175 11.11 -1.05 14.88
N GLU A 176 11.75 -2.20 14.74
CA GLU A 176 11.45 -3.18 13.67
C GLU A 176 9.95 -3.51 13.58
N ASN A 177 9.24 -3.51 14.70
CA ASN A 177 7.81 -3.84 14.75
C ASN A 177 6.87 -2.62 14.68
N ASN A 178 7.40 -1.40 14.76
CA ASN A 178 6.59 -0.17 14.68
C ASN A 178 7.46 0.98 14.19
N GLN A 179 7.42 1.24 12.89
CA GLN A 179 8.30 2.21 12.27
C GLN A 179 7.59 3.12 11.28
N HIS A 180 8.08 4.34 11.21
CA HIS A 180 7.81 5.25 10.10
C HIS A 180 9.07 5.42 9.27
N VAL A 181 8.89 5.38 7.95
CA VAL A 181 9.95 5.62 6.97
C VAL A 181 9.48 6.69 6.00
N VAL A 182 10.36 7.64 5.72
CA VAL A 182 10.19 8.59 4.61
C VAL A 182 11.36 8.39 3.66
N ALA A 183 11.09 7.89 2.48
CA ALA A 183 12.08 7.68 1.43
C ALA A 183 11.96 8.78 0.39
N ILE A 184 13.04 9.53 0.12
CA ILE A 184 13.07 10.70 -0.74
C ILE A 184 14.05 10.47 -1.88
N GLU A 185 13.56 10.58 -3.12
CA GLU A 185 14.31 10.38 -4.36
C GLU A 185 14.31 11.68 -5.18
N PRO A 186 15.48 12.14 -5.68
CA PRO A 186 15.54 13.26 -6.61
C PRO A 186 14.92 12.86 -7.94
N LYS A 187 14.10 13.73 -8.53
CA LYS A 187 13.58 13.54 -9.90
C LYS A 187 14.62 13.96 -10.92
N THR A 188 14.56 13.33 -12.10
CA THR A 188 15.34 13.78 -13.25
C THR A 188 14.91 15.19 -13.63
N GLY A 189 15.85 16.14 -13.57
CA GLY A 189 15.61 17.56 -13.83
C GLY A 189 15.39 18.37 -12.56
N SER A 190 14.18 18.42 -12.02
CA SER A 190 13.89 19.18 -10.80
C SER A 190 12.79 18.52 -9.97
N GLY A 191 12.77 18.84 -8.66
CA GLY A 191 11.79 18.30 -7.73
C GLY A 191 12.20 16.95 -7.15
N SER A 192 11.25 16.31 -6.50
CA SER A 192 11.45 15.06 -5.78
C SER A 192 10.21 14.17 -5.86
N THR A 193 10.42 12.86 -5.85
CA THR A 193 9.41 11.88 -5.45
C THR A 193 9.72 11.43 -4.03
N PHE A 194 8.70 11.24 -3.21
CA PHE A 194 8.91 10.68 -1.88
C PHE A 194 7.77 9.75 -1.48
N ALA A 195 8.10 8.77 -0.66
CA ALA A 195 7.15 7.82 -0.12
C ALA A 195 7.05 7.98 1.40
N LEU A 196 5.81 7.95 1.90
CA LEU A 196 5.50 7.85 3.32
C LEU A 196 5.11 6.41 3.61
N VAL A 197 5.84 5.75 4.51
CA VAL A 197 5.62 4.35 4.87
C VAL A 197 5.42 4.24 6.37
N TYR A 198 4.39 3.51 6.76
CA TYR A 198 4.17 3.08 8.13
C TYR A 198 4.05 1.57 8.18
N VAL A 199 4.83 0.94 9.04
CA VAL A 199 4.79 -0.50 9.28
C VAL A 199 4.53 -0.74 10.75
N HIS A 200 3.55 -1.57 11.06
CA HIS A 200 3.30 -2.05 12.42
C HIS A 200 3.00 -3.54 12.39
N THR A 201 3.76 -4.29 13.18
CA THR A 201 3.55 -5.72 13.39
C THR A 201 3.37 -6.02 14.86
N ARG A 202 2.53 -7.00 15.18
CA ARG A 202 2.36 -7.56 16.53
C ARG A 202 2.28 -9.08 16.44
N GLY A 203 2.71 -9.76 17.48
CA GLY A 203 2.71 -11.22 17.54
C GLY A 203 4.13 -11.76 17.69
N LYS A 204 4.28 -13.05 17.96
CA LYS A 204 5.58 -13.70 18.00
C LYS A 204 6.07 -13.96 16.58
N GLN A 205 7.19 -13.39 16.21
CA GLN A 205 7.92 -13.77 15.02
C GLN A 205 8.48 -15.18 15.28
N GLY A 206 7.98 -16.20 14.57
CA GLY A 206 8.48 -17.56 14.68
C GLY A 206 7.46 -18.70 14.78
N ASP A 207 6.17 -18.40 14.70
CA ASP A 207 5.10 -19.42 14.72
C ASP A 207 4.37 -19.53 13.35
N ILE A 208 5.12 -19.38 12.25
CA ILE A 208 4.61 -19.65 10.88
C ILE A 208 5.39 -20.81 10.29
#